data_673743c80f117a13d4d17769a92723c2
#
_entry.id   673743c80f117a13d4d17769a92723c2
#
_cell.length_a   1.000
_cell.length_b   1.000
_cell.length_c   1.000
_cell.angle_alpha   90.00
_cell.angle_beta   90.00
_cell.angle_gamma   90.00
#
_symmetry.space_group_name_H-M   'P 1'
#
loop_
_entity.id
_entity.type
_entity.pdbx_description
1 polymer ?
#
loop_
_entity_poly.entity_id
_entity_poly.type
_entity_poly.pdbx_seq_one_letter_code
_entity_poly.pdbx_strand_id
1 'polypeptide(L)'
;FMDQFTSFGVAGAHGKTSTTGLLSHVMKNITDTSYLIGDGTGRGSANAQYFVFESDEYERHFMPYHPAYSIITNIDFDHPDYFTSIDDVFSAFDDYAKQVQKGLFVYGEDPHLRKITANAPIYYYGFEENDDFIATDIVRTTTGSNFKVKHDGQILGEFHVPAYGRHNILNATAVIANLYVAGFDMALVAEHLKTFSGVKRRFTEKIISDTVIIDDFAHHPTEIIATLDAARQKYPSKEIVAIFQPHTFTRTIALLDEFAEALSEADAVYLAQIYGSAREVDHGDVKVEDLAAKINKPAKVVTVENVSPLLDHDNAIYV
;
A
#
# COMPACT_ATOMS: atom_id res chain seq x y z
N PHE A 1 -20.59 11.78 13.98
CA PHE A 1 -20.81 10.43 13.39
C PHE A 1 -19.79 9.44 13.93
N MET A 2 -18.50 9.75 13.84
CA MET A 2 -17.42 8.82 14.26
C MET A 2 -17.41 8.51 15.75
N ASP A 3 -17.82 9.44 16.60
CA ASP A 3 -17.87 9.29 18.05
C ASP A 3 -18.84 8.21 18.55
N GLN A 4 -19.70 7.70 17.66
CA GLN A 4 -20.61 6.59 17.94
C GLN A 4 -19.94 5.22 17.84
N PHE A 5 -18.70 5.15 17.32
CA PHE A 5 -17.95 3.93 17.06
C PHE A 5 -16.61 3.93 17.78
N THR A 6 -16.10 2.76 18.10
CA THR A 6 -14.66 2.60 18.24
C THR A 6 -14.08 2.55 16.81
N SER A 7 -13.45 3.65 16.41
CA SER A 7 -13.03 3.85 15.02
C SER A 7 -11.55 3.52 14.81
N PHE A 8 -11.27 2.97 13.63
CA PHE A 8 -9.94 2.56 13.19
C PHE A 8 -9.62 3.27 11.88
N GLY A 9 -8.69 4.21 11.92
CA GLY A 9 -8.20 4.94 10.76
C GLY A 9 -6.96 4.29 10.18
N VAL A 10 -6.82 4.32 8.86
CA VAL A 10 -5.59 3.92 8.18
C VAL A 10 -5.12 5.05 7.28
N ALA A 11 -3.98 5.62 7.61
CA ALA A 11 -3.31 6.69 6.88
C ALA A 11 -1.94 6.21 6.36
N GLY A 12 -1.26 7.06 5.59
CA GLY A 12 0.06 6.82 5.01
C GLY A 12 0.11 7.22 3.55
N ALA A 13 1.27 7.50 3.01
CA ALA A 13 1.41 7.81 1.59
C ALA A 13 0.98 6.61 0.72
N HIS A 14 1.47 5.41 1.07
CA HIS A 14 1.20 4.17 0.32
C HIS A 14 0.64 3.06 1.22
N GLY A 15 -0.11 2.12 0.62
CA GLY A 15 -0.62 0.94 1.33
C GLY A 15 -1.92 1.15 2.12
N LYS A 16 -2.47 2.36 2.18
CA LYS A 16 -3.74 2.68 2.87
C LYS A 16 -4.86 1.72 2.51
N THR A 17 -5.21 1.63 1.23
CA THR A 17 -6.34 0.85 0.72
C THR A 17 -6.21 -0.63 1.03
N SER A 18 -5.01 -1.20 0.82
CA SER A 18 -4.73 -2.62 1.11
C SER A 18 -4.83 -2.92 2.61
N THR A 19 -4.28 -2.05 3.46
CA THR A 19 -4.32 -2.19 4.92
C THR A 19 -5.74 -2.00 5.46
N THR A 20 -6.47 -1.00 4.97
CA THR A 20 -7.88 -0.78 5.33
C THR A 20 -8.75 -1.97 4.92
N GLY A 21 -8.51 -2.51 3.71
CA GLY A 21 -9.21 -3.69 3.22
C GLY A 21 -8.94 -4.91 4.08
N LEU A 22 -7.69 -5.16 4.44
CA LEU A 22 -7.29 -6.28 5.29
C LEU A 22 -7.89 -6.15 6.70
N LEU A 23 -7.78 -4.97 7.34
CA LEU A 23 -8.36 -4.69 8.64
C LEU A 23 -9.88 -4.85 8.63
N SER A 24 -10.55 -4.29 7.62
CA SER A 24 -12.00 -4.42 7.43
C SER A 24 -12.42 -5.87 7.23
N HIS A 25 -11.63 -6.65 6.45
CA HIS A 25 -11.90 -8.06 6.21
C HIS A 25 -11.83 -8.88 7.51
N VAL A 26 -10.79 -8.71 8.30
CA VAL A 26 -10.64 -9.43 9.57
C VAL A 26 -11.76 -9.02 10.54
N MET A 27 -11.97 -7.74 10.76
CA MET A 27 -12.93 -7.25 11.74
C MET A 27 -14.38 -7.64 11.42
N LYS A 28 -14.81 -7.50 10.15
CA LYS A 28 -16.20 -7.87 9.77
C LYS A 28 -16.53 -9.35 9.93
N ASN A 29 -15.50 -10.21 9.94
CA ASN A 29 -15.69 -11.65 10.14
C ASN A 29 -15.67 -12.04 11.63
N ILE A 30 -15.10 -11.18 12.50
CA ILE A 30 -15.08 -11.39 13.95
C ILE A 30 -16.29 -10.72 14.63
N THR A 31 -16.67 -9.53 14.15
CA THR A 31 -17.69 -8.70 14.81
C THR A 31 -18.43 -7.83 13.79
N ASP A 32 -19.61 -7.31 14.18
CA ASP A 32 -20.35 -6.41 13.29
C ASP A 32 -19.59 -5.08 13.14
N THR A 33 -19.07 -4.83 11.95
CA THR A 33 -18.17 -3.72 11.61
C THR A 33 -18.67 -2.99 10.38
N SER A 34 -18.80 -1.67 10.49
CA SER A 34 -18.96 -0.77 9.34
C SER A 34 -17.58 -0.41 8.79
N TYR A 35 -17.47 -0.22 7.48
CA TYR A 35 -16.20 0.18 6.88
C TYR A 35 -16.37 0.97 5.59
N LEU A 36 -15.32 1.74 5.25
CA LEU A 36 -15.17 2.47 4.00
C LEU A 36 -13.72 2.37 3.52
N ILE A 37 -13.53 1.76 2.34
CA ILE A 37 -12.21 1.52 1.72
C ILE A 37 -12.04 2.47 0.53
N GLY A 38 -10.82 2.92 0.27
CA GLY A 38 -10.50 3.85 -0.81
C GLY A 38 -10.76 3.31 -2.23
N ASP A 39 -11.00 2.01 -2.40
CA ASP A 39 -11.42 1.39 -3.67
C ASP A 39 -12.92 1.58 -3.98
N GLY A 40 -13.63 2.35 -3.16
CA GLY A 40 -15.06 2.59 -3.25
C GLY A 40 -15.92 1.49 -2.60
N THR A 41 -15.31 0.49 -1.98
CA THR A 41 -16.02 -0.57 -1.27
C THR A 41 -16.40 -0.09 0.13
N GLY A 42 -17.65 -0.28 0.52
CA GLY A 42 -18.14 0.10 1.85
C GLY A 42 -19.27 -0.78 2.35
N ARG A 43 -19.44 -0.81 3.67
CA ARG A 43 -20.57 -1.44 4.34
C ARG A 43 -20.98 -0.60 5.54
N GLY A 44 -22.27 -0.29 5.63
CA GLY A 44 -22.90 0.25 6.83
C GLY A 44 -23.69 -0.83 7.55
N SER A 45 -23.59 -0.89 8.87
CA SER A 45 -24.45 -1.71 9.73
C SER A 45 -25.01 -0.86 10.87
N ALA A 46 -26.31 -0.97 11.11
CA ALA A 46 -26.99 -0.21 12.16
C ALA A 46 -26.57 -0.63 13.58
N ASN A 47 -26.04 -1.84 13.72
CA ASN A 47 -25.62 -2.40 15.01
C ASN A 47 -24.10 -2.40 15.20
N ALA A 48 -23.34 -1.86 14.23
CA ALA A 48 -21.89 -1.85 14.31
C ALA A 48 -21.40 -1.00 15.49
N GLN A 49 -20.51 -1.58 16.28
CA GLN A 49 -19.75 -0.88 17.34
C GLN A 49 -18.43 -0.35 16.82
N TYR A 50 -17.97 -0.84 15.66
CA TYR A 50 -16.69 -0.54 15.07
C TYR A 50 -16.84 0.06 13.68
N PHE A 51 -15.94 1.00 13.37
CA PHE A 51 -15.86 1.62 12.06
C PHE A 51 -14.41 1.67 11.58
N VAL A 52 -14.13 1.04 10.44
CA VAL A 52 -12.81 1.05 9.78
C VAL A 52 -12.87 1.95 8.57
N PHE A 53 -11.90 2.84 8.40
CA PHE A 53 -11.90 3.77 7.28
C PHE A 53 -10.49 4.18 6.85
N GLU A 54 -10.38 4.54 5.59
CA GLU A 54 -9.17 5.11 5.02
C GLU A 54 -9.11 6.62 5.32
N SER A 55 -7.97 7.08 5.81
CA SER A 55 -7.69 8.48 6.16
C SER A 55 -6.77 9.08 5.11
N ASP A 56 -7.32 9.91 4.24
CA ASP A 56 -6.61 10.49 3.10
C ASP A 56 -5.85 11.75 3.51
N GLU A 57 -4.54 11.77 3.25
CA GLU A 57 -3.64 12.90 3.53
C GLU A 57 -3.75 14.03 2.51
N TYR A 58 -4.22 13.74 1.29
CA TYR A 58 -4.32 14.74 0.23
C TYR A 58 -5.19 15.92 0.65
N GLU A 59 -4.72 17.15 0.44
CA GLU A 59 -5.35 18.38 0.92
C GLU A 59 -5.69 18.33 2.44
N ARG A 60 -4.99 17.49 3.20
CA ARG A 60 -5.20 17.26 4.65
C ARG A 60 -6.64 16.82 4.97
N HIS A 61 -7.30 16.07 4.08
CA HIS A 61 -8.67 15.62 4.29
C HIS A 61 -8.87 14.79 5.56
N PHE A 62 -7.82 14.16 6.10
CA PHE A 62 -7.88 13.40 7.34
C PHE A 62 -7.95 14.26 8.61
N MET A 63 -7.74 15.59 8.54
CA MET A 63 -7.74 16.47 9.71
C MET A 63 -9.06 16.55 10.51
N PRO A 64 -10.25 16.34 9.94
CA PRO A 64 -11.48 16.26 10.74
C PRO A 64 -11.67 14.95 11.50
N TYR A 65 -10.78 13.95 11.34
CA TYR A 65 -10.95 12.63 11.92
C TYR A 65 -10.23 12.50 13.26
N HIS A 66 -10.90 11.90 14.24
CA HIS A 66 -10.38 11.62 15.59
C HIS A 66 -10.53 10.12 15.89
N PRO A 67 -9.76 9.24 15.21
CA PRO A 67 -9.93 7.80 15.38
C PRO A 67 -9.51 7.35 16.79
N ALA A 68 -10.17 6.29 17.29
CA ALA A 68 -9.75 5.64 18.51
C ALA A 68 -8.37 4.99 18.32
N TYR A 69 -8.19 4.28 17.23
CA TYR A 69 -6.93 3.67 16.82
C TYR A 69 -6.58 4.09 15.40
N SER A 70 -5.30 4.25 15.11
CA SER A 70 -4.85 4.53 13.75
C SER A 70 -3.58 3.79 13.38
N ILE A 71 -3.48 3.40 12.11
CA ILE A 71 -2.24 2.92 11.49
C ILE A 71 -1.74 4.03 10.57
N ILE A 72 -0.45 4.34 10.60
CA ILE A 72 0.23 5.12 9.56
C ILE A 72 1.27 4.21 8.93
N THR A 73 1.07 3.89 7.66
CA THR A 73 1.88 2.88 6.96
C THR A 73 3.27 3.36 6.59
N ASN A 74 3.39 4.60 6.15
CA ASN A 74 4.65 5.26 5.78
C ASN A 74 4.41 6.76 5.54
N ILE A 75 5.49 7.53 5.50
CA ILE A 75 5.52 8.92 5.05
C ILE A 75 6.46 8.99 3.85
N ASP A 76 5.94 9.41 2.70
CA ASP A 76 6.68 9.57 1.46
C ASP A 76 6.27 10.86 0.76
N PHE A 77 7.15 11.40 -0.10
CA PHE A 77 6.84 12.61 -0.85
C PHE A 77 5.94 12.25 -2.04
N ASP A 78 4.66 12.43 -1.86
CA ASP A 78 3.65 12.32 -2.91
C ASP A 78 2.79 13.59 -2.97
N HIS A 79 1.98 13.70 -4.00
CA HIS A 79 1.13 14.87 -4.26
C HIS A 79 1.90 16.20 -4.34
N PRO A 80 2.90 16.32 -5.24
CA PRO A 80 3.71 17.55 -5.40
C PRO A 80 2.90 18.74 -5.91
N ASP A 81 1.66 18.53 -6.33
CA ASP A 81 0.67 19.56 -6.64
C ASP A 81 0.10 20.27 -5.39
N TYR A 82 0.24 19.64 -4.20
CA TYR A 82 -0.23 20.16 -2.93
C TYR A 82 0.89 20.34 -1.90
N PHE A 83 1.66 19.28 -1.64
CA PHE A 83 2.77 19.33 -0.70
C PHE A 83 4.03 19.88 -1.34
N THR A 84 4.70 20.80 -0.65
CA THR A 84 5.91 21.48 -1.17
C THR A 84 7.21 20.75 -0.85
N SER A 85 7.19 19.87 0.14
CA SER A 85 8.36 19.11 0.58
C SER A 85 7.94 17.92 1.45
N ILE A 86 8.89 17.01 1.71
CA ILE A 86 8.69 15.90 2.66
C ILE A 86 8.41 16.40 4.09
N ASP A 87 8.96 17.55 4.49
CA ASP A 87 8.69 18.15 5.80
C ASP A 87 7.26 18.66 5.91
N ASP A 88 6.68 19.15 4.80
CA ASP A 88 5.27 19.55 4.75
C ASP A 88 4.34 18.33 4.86
N VAL A 89 4.66 17.23 4.16
CA VAL A 89 3.98 15.94 4.32
C VAL A 89 4.07 15.47 5.79
N PHE A 90 5.28 15.45 6.35
CA PHE A 90 5.50 15.05 7.75
C PHE A 90 4.66 15.88 8.72
N SER A 91 4.61 17.20 8.54
CA SER A 91 3.81 18.08 9.39
C SER A 91 2.32 17.71 9.37
N ALA A 92 1.79 17.35 8.19
CA ALA A 92 0.39 16.93 8.09
C ALA A 92 0.12 15.63 8.86
N PHE A 93 1.02 14.65 8.75
CA PHE A 93 0.89 13.39 9.49
C PHE A 93 1.11 13.55 11.00
N ASP A 94 2.03 14.43 11.43
CA ASP A 94 2.26 14.71 12.85
C ASP A 94 1.04 15.40 13.50
N ASP A 95 0.39 16.30 12.76
CA ASP A 95 -0.85 16.93 13.22
C ASP A 95 -2.02 15.91 13.28
N TYR A 96 -2.13 15.02 12.32
CA TYR A 96 -3.13 13.94 12.35
C TYR A 96 -2.87 12.96 13.50
N ALA A 97 -1.63 12.58 13.75
CA ALA A 97 -1.25 11.64 14.80
C ALA A 97 -1.68 12.12 16.19
N LYS A 98 -1.65 13.44 16.45
CA LYS A 98 -2.10 14.05 17.71
C LYS A 98 -3.60 13.93 17.97
N GLN A 99 -4.38 13.59 16.94
CA GLN A 99 -5.84 13.41 17.03
C GLN A 99 -6.24 11.97 17.38
N VAL A 100 -5.30 11.02 17.29
CA VAL A 100 -5.52 9.62 17.67
C VAL A 100 -5.72 9.51 19.18
N GLN A 101 -6.74 8.74 19.61
CA GLN A 101 -7.20 8.78 20.99
C GLN A 101 -6.65 7.66 21.87
N LYS A 102 -6.47 6.43 21.35
CA LYS A 102 -6.14 5.24 22.15
C LYS A 102 -4.84 4.57 21.79
N GLY A 103 -4.49 4.54 20.50
CA GLY A 103 -3.26 3.90 20.04
C GLY A 103 -2.93 4.23 18.59
N LEU A 104 -1.69 4.62 18.37
CA LEU A 104 -1.14 4.91 17.05
C LEU A 104 -0.10 3.85 16.69
N PHE A 105 -0.25 3.22 15.52
CA PHE A 105 0.63 2.17 15.01
C PHE A 105 1.38 2.69 13.80
N VAL A 106 2.69 2.69 13.86
CA VAL A 106 3.54 3.28 12.82
C VAL A 106 4.65 2.33 12.40
N TYR A 107 5.03 2.36 11.12
CA TYR A 107 6.14 1.58 10.61
C TYR A 107 7.46 2.06 11.22
N GLY A 108 8.13 1.16 11.94
CA GLY A 108 9.28 1.52 12.76
C GLY A 108 10.57 1.79 12.00
N GLU A 109 10.69 1.30 10.77
CA GLU A 109 11.87 1.53 9.92
C GLU A 109 11.74 2.79 9.05
N ASP A 110 10.59 3.49 9.11
CA ASP A 110 10.42 4.80 8.47
C ASP A 110 11.05 5.90 9.34
N PRO A 111 12.07 6.64 8.83
CA PRO A 111 12.79 7.65 9.59
C PRO A 111 11.94 8.87 9.96
N HIS A 112 10.86 9.12 9.24
CA HIS A 112 9.90 10.19 9.55
C HIS A 112 8.94 9.74 10.65
N LEU A 113 8.42 8.52 10.56
CA LEU A 113 7.53 7.97 11.58
C LEU A 113 8.20 7.78 12.94
N ARG A 114 9.52 7.58 12.98
CA ARG A 114 10.29 7.59 14.25
C ARG A 114 10.31 8.95 14.96
N LYS A 115 9.99 10.03 14.27
CA LYS A 115 9.94 11.40 14.83
C LYS A 115 8.52 11.87 15.15
N ILE A 116 7.52 11.08 14.76
CA ILE A 116 6.10 11.46 14.92
C ILE A 116 5.74 11.61 16.40
N THR A 117 4.85 12.54 16.70
CA THR A 117 4.36 12.78 18.05
C THR A 117 2.85 12.54 18.14
N ALA A 118 2.39 11.97 19.24
CA ALA A 118 0.97 11.71 19.45
C ALA A 118 0.58 11.90 20.91
N ASN A 119 -0.71 12.13 21.16
CA ASN A 119 -1.27 12.16 22.51
C ASN A 119 -1.57 10.74 23.03
N ALA A 120 -1.81 9.80 22.14
CA ALA A 120 -1.99 8.38 22.43
C ALA A 120 -0.64 7.63 22.47
N PRO A 121 -0.58 6.43 23.09
CA PRO A 121 0.59 5.56 22.96
C PRO A 121 0.93 5.28 21.49
N ILE A 122 2.21 5.33 21.17
CA ILE A 122 2.74 4.97 19.86
C ILE A 122 3.33 3.56 19.93
N TYR A 123 2.95 2.71 19.00
CA TYR A 123 3.46 1.35 18.81
C TYR A 123 4.15 1.23 17.46
N TYR A 124 5.41 0.81 17.48
CA TYR A 124 6.19 0.59 16.27
C TYR A 124 6.02 -0.85 15.80
N TYR A 125 5.74 -1.03 14.50
CA TYR A 125 5.71 -2.35 13.88
C TYR A 125 6.69 -2.41 12.71
N GLY A 126 7.29 -3.56 12.50
CA GLY A 126 8.26 -3.74 11.42
C GLY A 126 8.95 -5.10 11.46
N PHE A 127 10.22 -5.09 11.08
CA PHE A 127 11.07 -6.27 11.01
C PHE A 127 12.25 -6.21 11.97
N GLU A 128 12.52 -5.03 12.54
CA GLU A 128 13.69 -4.78 13.36
C GLU A 128 13.44 -5.06 14.85
N GLU A 129 14.49 -5.48 15.56
CA GLU A 129 14.38 -5.83 16.99
C GLU A 129 14.03 -4.67 17.93
N ASN A 130 14.08 -3.44 17.45
CA ASN A 130 13.70 -2.22 18.18
C ASN A 130 12.24 -1.80 17.92
N ASP A 131 11.47 -2.62 17.21
CA ASP A 131 10.03 -2.42 17.04
C ASP A 131 9.25 -3.15 18.16
N ASP A 132 8.06 -2.65 18.47
CA ASP A 132 7.18 -3.26 19.47
C ASP A 132 6.51 -4.54 18.96
N PHE A 133 6.18 -4.56 17.64
CA PHE A 133 5.58 -5.70 16.95
C PHE A 133 6.46 -6.08 15.76
N ILE A 134 7.08 -7.24 15.85
CA ILE A 134 8.13 -7.66 14.92
C ILE A 134 7.63 -8.85 14.10
N ALA A 135 7.59 -8.70 12.77
CA ALA A 135 7.37 -9.84 11.88
C ALA A 135 8.65 -10.64 11.75
N THR A 136 8.60 -11.92 12.11
CA THR A 136 9.74 -12.83 12.13
C THR A 136 9.40 -14.19 11.49
N ASP A 137 10.38 -15.04 11.27
CA ASP A 137 10.23 -16.38 10.65
C ASP A 137 9.47 -16.33 9.31
N ILE A 138 9.80 -15.33 8.49
CA ILE A 138 9.09 -15.04 7.26
C ILE A 138 9.43 -16.07 6.18
N VAL A 139 8.38 -16.68 5.61
CA VAL A 139 8.48 -17.60 4.47
C VAL A 139 7.54 -17.11 3.38
N ARG A 140 8.12 -16.54 2.31
CA ARG A 140 7.39 -16.09 1.13
C ARG A 140 7.23 -17.24 0.16
N THR A 141 6.00 -17.48 -0.32
CA THR A 141 5.64 -18.56 -1.24
C THR A 141 4.84 -18.02 -2.43
N THR A 142 4.58 -18.87 -3.41
CA THR A 142 3.71 -18.52 -4.57
C THR A 142 2.22 -18.45 -4.22
N THR A 143 1.84 -18.72 -2.95
CA THR A 143 0.45 -18.67 -2.47
C THR A 143 0.25 -17.61 -1.39
N GLY A 144 1.28 -16.81 -1.08
CA GLY A 144 1.25 -15.80 -0.05
C GLY A 144 2.47 -15.87 0.88
N SER A 145 2.36 -15.33 2.07
CA SER A 145 3.46 -15.29 3.04
C SER A 145 3.04 -15.83 4.39
N ASN A 146 3.89 -16.67 4.98
CA ASN A 146 3.76 -17.15 6.36
C ASN A 146 4.78 -16.41 7.23
N PHE A 147 4.40 -16.04 8.43
CA PHE A 147 5.26 -15.33 9.36
C PHE A 147 4.73 -15.43 10.78
N LYS A 148 5.56 -15.09 11.75
CA LYS A 148 5.17 -14.92 13.15
C LYS A 148 5.23 -13.44 13.51
N VAL A 149 4.45 -13.04 14.52
CA VAL A 149 4.57 -11.71 15.11
C VAL A 149 5.01 -11.86 16.57
N LYS A 150 6.08 -11.17 16.91
CA LYS A 150 6.65 -11.11 18.26
C LYS A 150 6.31 -9.76 18.89
N HIS A 151 5.88 -9.78 20.15
CA HIS A 151 5.64 -8.57 20.96
C HIS A 151 6.09 -8.86 22.40
N ASP A 152 6.85 -7.95 23.01
CA ASP A 152 7.41 -8.09 24.37
C ASP A 152 8.11 -9.46 24.57
N GLY A 153 8.85 -9.91 23.58
CA GLY A 153 9.58 -11.17 23.61
C GLY A 153 8.73 -12.43 23.42
N GLN A 154 7.41 -12.33 23.28
CA GLN A 154 6.48 -13.42 23.11
C GLN A 154 5.97 -13.51 21.67
N ILE A 155 5.79 -14.72 21.15
CA ILE A 155 5.13 -14.96 19.86
C ILE A 155 3.62 -14.90 20.07
N LEU A 156 2.97 -13.94 19.39
CA LEU A 156 1.52 -13.77 19.43
C LEU A 156 0.77 -14.85 18.64
N GLY A 157 1.41 -15.40 17.61
CA GLY A 157 0.85 -16.44 16.76
C GLY A 157 1.64 -16.64 15.48
N GLU A 158 1.20 -17.64 14.71
CA GLU A 158 1.62 -17.87 13.33
C GLU A 158 0.52 -17.37 12.39
N PHE A 159 0.89 -16.58 11.40
CA PHE A 159 -0.04 -15.92 10.51
C PHE A 159 0.27 -16.26 9.06
N HIS A 160 -0.77 -16.32 8.25
CA HIS A 160 -0.68 -16.41 6.80
C HIS A 160 -1.47 -15.27 6.17
N VAL A 161 -0.86 -14.55 5.23
CA VAL A 161 -1.55 -13.60 4.37
C VAL A 161 -1.45 -14.06 2.92
N PRO A 162 -2.57 -14.30 2.22
CA PRO A 162 -2.58 -14.73 0.81
C PRO A 162 -2.36 -13.51 -0.11
N ALA A 163 -1.32 -12.75 0.17
CA ALA A 163 -0.88 -11.59 -0.58
C ALA A 163 0.64 -11.64 -0.74
N TYR A 164 1.14 -11.00 -1.76
CA TYR A 164 2.52 -11.09 -2.19
C TYR A 164 3.26 -9.79 -1.89
N GLY A 165 4.59 -9.86 -1.84
CA GLY A 165 5.45 -8.74 -1.54
C GLY A 165 5.66 -8.48 -0.03
N ARG A 166 6.83 -7.96 0.29
CA ARG A 166 7.22 -7.66 1.68
C ARG A 166 6.29 -6.63 2.34
N HIS A 167 5.78 -5.69 1.56
CA HIS A 167 4.86 -4.65 2.02
C HIS A 167 3.53 -5.22 2.57
N ASN A 168 3.03 -6.35 2.03
CA ASN A 168 1.82 -6.98 2.55
C ASN A 168 2.04 -7.70 3.87
N ILE A 169 3.26 -8.16 4.16
CA ILE A 169 3.63 -8.66 5.49
C ILE A 169 3.61 -7.50 6.50
N LEU A 170 4.14 -6.34 6.14
CA LEU A 170 4.08 -5.12 6.97
C LEU A 170 2.64 -4.70 7.23
N ASN A 171 1.81 -4.61 6.20
CA ASN A 171 0.39 -4.28 6.33
C ASN A 171 -0.34 -5.24 7.27
N ALA A 172 -0.07 -6.55 7.15
CA ALA A 172 -0.65 -7.56 8.02
C ALA A 172 -0.13 -7.43 9.47
N THR A 173 1.17 -7.13 9.65
CA THR A 173 1.76 -6.91 10.98
C THR A 173 1.12 -5.69 11.66
N ALA A 174 0.91 -4.60 10.95
CA ALA A 174 0.20 -3.42 11.44
C ALA A 174 -1.23 -3.75 11.90
N VAL A 175 -1.97 -4.53 11.10
CA VAL A 175 -3.32 -4.99 11.43
C VAL A 175 -3.31 -5.87 12.67
N ILE A 176 -2.39 -6.83 12.77
CA ILE A 176 -2.24 -7.72 13.94
C ILE A 176 -1.92 -6.88 15.19
N ALA A 177 -0.96 -5.97 15.13
CA ALA A 177 -0.58 -5.10 16.24
C ALA A 177 -1.78 -4.27 16.73
N ASN A 178 -2.49 -3.64 15.80
CA ASN A 178 -3.65 -2.82 16.09
C ASN A 178 -4.76 -3.63 16.76
N LEU A 179 -5.10 -4.79 16.22
CA LEU A 179 -6.15 -5.65 16.77
C LEU A 179 -5.75 -6.29 18.10
N TYR A 180 -4.47 -6.62 18.31
CA TYR A 180 -3.96 -7.12 19.58
C TYR A 180 -4.15 -6.08 20.70
N VAL A 181 -3.73 -4.84 20.48
CA VAL A 181 -3.88 -3.74 21.47
C VAL A 181 -5.36 -3.38 21.67
N ALA A 182 -6.19 -3.51 20.64
CA ALA A 182 -7.64 -3.32 20.75
C ALA A 182 -8.37 -4.49 21.47
N GLY A 183 -7.66 -5.56 21.84
CA GLY A 183 -8.17 -6.67 22.64
C GLY A 183 -8.86 -7.78 21.85
N PHE A 184 -8.61 -7.91 20.56
CA PHE A 184 -9.15 -9.00 19.74
C PHE A 184 -8.38 -10.31 19.96
N ASP A 185 -9.08 -11.43 19.81
CA ASP A 185 -8.49 -12.78 19.89
C ASP A 185 -7.58 -13.04 18.68
N MET A 186 -6.30 -13.28 18.91
CA MET A 186 -5.31 -13.50 17.85
C MET A 186 -5.55 -14.81 17.06
N ALA A 187 -6.20 -15.80 17.64
CA ALA A 187 -6.57 -17.01 16.90
C ALA A 187 -7.64 -16.69 15.84
N LEU A 188 -8.63 -15.86 16.17
CA LEU A 188 -9.62 -15.38 15.20
C LEU A 188 -8.99 -14.45 14.16
N VAL A 189 -8.07 -13.57 14.58
CA VAL A 189 -7.32 -12.72 13.65
C VAL A 189 -6.56 -13.58 12.64
N ALA A 190 -5.82 -14.60 13.10
CA ALA A 190 -5.09 -15.51 12.23
C ALA A 190 -6.01 -16.32 11.31
N GLU A 191 -7.18 -16.74 11.81
CA GLU A 191 -8.17 -17.46 11.00
C GLU A 191 -8.68 -16.61 9.83
N HIS A 192 -8.99 -15.34 10.07
CA HIS A 192 -9.56 -14.48 9.04
C HIS A 192 -8.53 -13.81 8.14
N LEU A 193 -7.29 -13.59 8.59
CA LEU A 193 -6.19 -13.12 7.72
C LEU A 193 -5.98 -14.05 6.53
N LYS A 194 -5.96 -15.37 6.75
CA LYS A 194 -5.72 -16.36 5.68
C LYS A 194 -6.82 -16.45 4.62
N THR A 195 -7.97 -15.82 4.86
CA THR A 195 -9.10 -15.79 3.92
C THR A 195 -9.24 -14.48 3.16
N PHE A 196 -8.28 -13.56 3.32
CA PHE A 196 -8.28 -12.28 2.62
C PHE A 196 -8.11 -12.47 1.11
N SER A 197 -8.97 -11.88 0.30
CA SER A 197 -8.97 -12.02 -1.16
C SER A 197 -8.48 -10.79 -1.91
N GLY A 198 -7.84 -9.85 -1.18
CA GLY A 198 -7.37 -8.59 -1.77
C GLY A 198 -8.43 -7.49 -1.82
N VAL A 199 -8.06 -6.36 -2.37
CA VAL A 199 -8.91 -5.21 -2.69
C VAL A 199 -8.84 -4.90 -4.19
N LYS A 200 -9.80 -4.16 -4.71
CA LYS A 200 -9.87 -3.86 -6.15
C LYS A 200 -8.63 -3.07 -6.60
N ARG A 201 -8.14 -3.42 -7.80
CA ARG A 201 -6.99 -2.76 -8.44
C ARG A 201 -5.73 -2.72 -7.57
N ARG A 202 -5.53 -3.72 -6.73
CA ARG A 202 -4.27 -3.98 -6.02
C ARG A 202 -3.90 -5.43 -6.28
N PHE A 203 -2.91 -5.64 -7.13
CA PHE A 203 -2.44 -6.94 -7.58
C PHE A 203 -3.59 -7.84 -8.10
N THR A 204 -4.50 -7.27 -8.90
CA THR A 204 -5.67 -8.01 -9.42
C THR A 204 -5.28 -8.76 -10.68
N GLU A 205 -5.38 -10.09 -10.64
CA GLU A 205 -5.03 -10.93 -11.78
C GLU A 205 -6.17 -11.13 -12.76
N LYS A 206 -5.83 -11.06 -14.03
CA LYS A 206 -6.66 -11.47 -15.14
C LYS A 206 -5.90 -12.48 -15.98
N ILE A 207 -6.48 -13.64 -16.22
CA ILE A 207 -5.89 -14.68 -17.06
C ILE A 207 -6.66 -14.70 -18.38
N ILE A 208 -5.96 -14.45 -19.47
CA ILE A 208 -6.52 -14.47 -20.85
C ILE A 208 -5.73 -15.52 -21.64
N SER A 209 -6.37 -16.64 -21.93
CA SER A 209 -5.69 -17.83 -22.45
C SER A 209 -4.55 -18.25 -21.50
N ASP A 210 -3.30 -18.22 -21.95
CA ASP A 210 -2.12 -18.57 -21.13
C ASP A 210 -1.37 -17.34 -20.61
N THR A 211 -1.89 -16.14 -20.86
CA THR A 211 -1.27 -14.89 -20.47
C THR A 211 -1.83 -14.39 -19.14
N VAL A 212 -0.95 -14.09 -18.21
CA VAL A 212 -1.31 -13.48 -16.90
C VAL A 212 -1.07 -11.98 -17.00
N ILE A 213 -2.11 -11.22 -16.66
CA ILE A 213 -2.06 -9.76 -16.55
C ILE A 213 -2.37 -9.40 -15.10
N ILE A 214 -1.52 -8.63 -14.46
CA ILE A 214 -1.70 -8.10 -13.11
C ILE A 214 -2.07 -6.62 -13.24
N ASP A 215 -3.27 -6.27 -12.82
CA ASP A 215 -3.78 -4.90 -12.76
C ASP A 215 -3.52 -4.32 -11.37
N ASP A 216 -2.63 -3.35 -11.28
CA ASP A 216 -2.30 -2.64 -10.05
C ASP A 216 -2.41 -1.12 -10.25
N PHE A 217 -2.83 -0.42 -9.22
CA PHE A 217 -2.95 1.04 -9.25
C PHE A 217 -1.64 1.76 -8.85
N ALA A 218 -0.54 1.04 -8.80
CA ALA A 218 0.77 1.60 -8.49
C ALA A 218 1.09 2.78 -9.42
N HIS A 219 1.33 3.95 -8.85
CA HIS A 219 1.58 5.19 -9.58
C HIS A 219 2.69 6.05 -8.93
N HIS A 220 3.35 5.53 -7.92
CA HIS A 220 4.52 6.09 -7.27
C HIS A 220 5.68 5.09 -7.34
N PRO A 221 6.97 5.52 -7.41
CA PRO A 221 8.12 4.61 -7.49
C PRO A 221 8.11 3.52 -6.41
N THR A 222 7.84 3.89 -5.17
CA THR A 222 7.74 2.95 -4.03
C THR A 222 6.68 1.87 -4.26
N GLU A 223 5.53 2.22 -4.83
CA GLU A 223 4.46 1.26 -5.14
C GLU A 223 4.84 0.34 -6.30
N ILE A 224 5.51 0.87 -7.34
CA ILE A 224 5.99 0.08 -8.48
C ILE A 224 6.97 -0.99 -8.00
N ILE A 225 7.97 -0.64 -7.20
CA ILE A 225 8.91 -1.60 -6.61
C ILE A 225 8.17 -2.69 -5.83
N ALA A 226 7.21 -2.29 -5.00
CA ALA A 226 6.42 -3.22 -4.19
C ALA A 226 5.59 -4.19 -5.05
N THR A 227 4.99 -3.70 -6.14
CA THR A 227 4.21 -4.52 -7.07
C THR A 227 5.08 -5.48 -7.87
N LEU A 228 6.26 -5.02 -8.34
CA LEU A 228 7.21 -5.88 -9.04
C LEU A 228 7.81 -6.96 -8.12
N ASP A 229 8.12 -6.64 -6.85
CA ASP A 229 8.54 -7.62 -5.83
C ASP A 229 7.45 -8.68 -5.58
N ALA A 230 6.19 -8.25 -5.51
CA ALA A 230 5.05 -9.16 -5.36
C ALA A 230 4.89 -10.08 -6.59
N ALA A 231 5.05 -9.52 -7.79
CA ALA A 231 4.99 -10.29 -9.05
C ALA A 231 6.13 -11.33 -9.11
N ARG A 232 7.35 -10.93 -8.73
CA ARG A 232 8.51 -11.84 -8.67
C ARG A 232 8.31 -12.95 -7.64
N GLN A 233 7.69 -12.66 -6.50
CA GLN A 233 7.36 -13.69 -5.51
C GLN A 233 6.39 -14.72 -6.05
N LYS A 234 5.32 -14.28 -6.71
CA LYS A 234 4.27 -15.18 -7.21
C LYS A 234 4.71 -15.97 -8.43
N TYR A 235 5.49 -15.34 -9.30
CA TYR A 235 5.91 -15.88 -10.60
C TYR A 235 7.44 -15.89 -10.75
N PRO A 236 8.17 -16.66 -9.93
CA PRO A 236 9.64 -16.56 -9.84
C PRO A 236 10.38 -16.98 -11.11
N SER A 237 9.73 -17.73 -12.01
CA SER A 237 10.30 -18.24 -13.27
C SER A 237 9.79 -17.53 -14.52
N LYS A 238 8.94 -16.52 -14.36
CA LYS A 238 8.39 -15.75 -15.48
C LYS A 238 9.18 -14.48 -15.72
N GLU A 239 9.25 -14.05 -16.97
CA GLU A 239 9.64 -12.69 -17.32
C GLU A 239 8.59 -11.71 -16.81
N ILE A 240 9.01 -10.61 -16.17
CA ILE A 240 8.12 -9.55 -15.71
C ILE A 240 8.21 -8.39 -16.69
N VAL A 241 7.12 -8.16 -17.39
CA VAL A 241 6.96 -7.05 -18.33
C VAL A 241 6.09 -5.99 -17.70
N ALA A 242 6.70 -4.86 -17.33
CA ALA A 242 5.98 -3.72 -16.77
C ALA A 242 5.33 -2.91 -17.90
N ILE A 243 4.04 -2.58 -17.74
CA ILE A 243 3.31 -1.66 -18.62
C ILE A 243 2.86 -0.49 -17.76
N PHE A 244 3.52 0.65 -17.89
CA PHE A 244 3.31 1.78 -17.00
C PHE A 244 2.79 3.01 -17.76
N GLN A 245 1.74 3.61 -17.24
CA GLN A 245 1.27 4.92 -17.65
C GLN A 245 1.58 5.93 -16.53
N PRO A 246 2.56 6.84 -16.71
CA PRO A 246 2.83 7.86 -15.71
C PRO A 246 1.58 8.72 -15.48
N HIS A 247 1.26 8.96 -14.20
CA HIS A 247 0.10 9.74 -13.80
C HIS A 247 0.55 11.07 -13.23
N THR A 248 0.12 12.14 -13.87
CA THR A 248 0.41 13.56 -13.74
C THR A 248 1.80 13.99 -14.21
N PHE A 249 1.84 15.17 -14.84
CA PHE A 249 3.10 15.77 -15.29
C PHE A 249 3.95 16.19 -14.11
N THR A 250 3.36 16.83 -13.10
CA THR A 250 4.08 17.30 -11.90
C THR A 250 4.75 16.17 -11.16
N ARG A 251 4.08 15.04 -10.94
CA ARG A 251 4.69 13.87 -10.31
C ARG A 251 5.78 13.26 -11.18
N THR A 252 5.57 13.16 -12.48
CA THR A 252 6.56 12.61 -13.41
C THR A 252 7.83 13.45 -13.42
N ILE A 253 7.72 14.78 -13.39
CA ILE A 253 8.88 15.68 -13.30
C ILE A 253 9.60 15.50 -11.96
N ALA A 254 8.84 15.53 -10.85
CA ALA A 254 9.40 15.50 -9.51
C ALA A 254 10.14 14.20 -9.19
N LEU A 255 9.71 13.07 -9.75
CA LEU A 255 10.19 11.72 -9.43
C LEU A 255 10.73 10.96 -10.66
N LEU A 256 11.25 11.69 -11.66
CA LEU A 256 11.64 11.10 -12.94
C LEU A 256 12.75 10.04 -12.79
N ASP A 257 13.74 10.30 -11.96
CA ASP A 257 14.87 9.41 -11.72
C ASP A 257 14.44 8.19 -10.89
N GLU A 258 13.60 8.41 -9.87
CA GLU A 258 13.04 7.37 -9.02
C GLU A 258 12.11 6.43 -9.81
N PHE A 259 11.31 6.95 -10.74
CA PHE A 259 10.52 6.13 -11.66
C PHE A 259 11.39 5.26 -12.55
N ALA A 260 12.48 5.81 -13.10
CA ALA A 260 13.39 5.06 -13.96
C ALA A 260 14.08 3.93 -13.18
N GLU A 261 14.50 4.17 -11.93
CA GLU A 261 15.07 3.17 -11.03
C GLU A 261 14.05 2.08 -10.72
N ALA A 262 12.84 2.46 -10.27
CA ALA A 262 11.79 1.53 -9.92
C ALA A 262 11.37 0.61 -11.08
N LEU A 263 11.18 1.17 -12.27
CA LEU A 263 10.82 0.42 -13.46
C LEU A 263 11.95 -0.49 -13.96
N SER A 264 13.20 -0.16 -13.64
CA SER A 264 14.36 -0.99 -13.97
C SER A 264 14.41 -2.33 -13.21
N GLU A 265 13.56 -2.54 -12.20
CA GLU A 265 13.37 -3.83 -11.52
C GLU A 265 12.59 -4.85 -12.38
N ALA A 266 11.85 -4.40 -13.39
CA ALA A 266 11.22 -5.28 -14.39
C ALA A 266 12.25 -5.81 -15.39
N ASP A 267 11.91 -6.88 -16.12
CA ASP A 267 12.78 -7.44 -17.15
C ASP A 267 12.65 -6.69 -18.48
N ALA A 268 11.45 -6.15 -18.78
CA ALA A 268 11.18 -5.24 -19.88
C ALA A 268 10.12 -4.21 -19.48
N VAL A 269 10.15 -3.04 -20.11
CA VAL A 269 9.25 -1.92 -19.76
C VAL A 269 8.57 -1.37 -20.99
N TYR A 270 7.27 -1.18 -20.89
CA TYR A 270 6.46 -0.48 -21.88
C TYR A 270 5.79 0.73 -21.25
N LEU A 271 5.93 1.87 -21.85
CA LEU A 271 5.42 3.14 -21.34
C LEU A 271 4.31 3.65 -22.23
N ALA A 272 3.16 3.96 -21.62
CA ALA A 272 2.12 4.73 -22.27
C ALA A 272 2.35 6.24 -22.08
N GLN A 273 1.67 7.07 -22.88
CA GLN A 273 1.76 8.52 -22.75
C GLN A 273 1.33 8.99 -21.36
N ILE A 274 1.98 10.03 -20.85
CA ILE A 274 1.67 10.61 -19.54
C ILE A 274 0.20 10.99 -19.49
N TYR A 275 -0.51 10.51 -18.47
CA TYR A 275 -1.89 10.90 -18.22
C TYR A 275 -1.92 12.18 -17.38
N GLY A 276 -2.27 13.28 -18.01
CA GLY A 276 -2.54 14.55 -17.31
C GLY A 276 -3.89 14.48 -16.59
N SER A 277 -3.93 14.85 -15.31
CA SER A 277 -5.20 14.97 -14.62
C SER A 277 -5.97 16.20 -15.14
N ALA A 278 -7.28 16.27 -14.86
CA ALA A 278 -8.08 17.46 -15.18
C ALA A 278 -7.61 18.73 -14.43
N ARG A 279 -6.68 18.60 -13.49
CA ARG A 279 -6.12 19.68 -12.67
C ARG A 279 -4.82 20.24 -13.21
N GLU A 280 -4.22 19.57 -14.22
CA GLU A 280 -2.92 19.95 -14.78
C GLU A 280 -3.05 20.36 -16.25
N VAL A 281 -2.17 21.24 -16.66
CA VAL A 281 -1.96 21.60 -18.06
C VAL A 281 -0.60 21.08 -18.49
N ASP A 282 -0.52 20.42 -19.64
CA ASP A 282 0.75 20.03 -20.24
C ASP A 282 1.49 21.27 -20.74
N HIS A 283 2.62 21.58 -20.13
CA HIS A 283 3.51 22.68 -20.55
C HIS A 283 4.66 22.19 -21.44
N GLY A 284 4.74 20.87 -21.71
CA GLY A 284 5.80 20.27 -22.50
C GLY A 284 7.13 20.13 -21.78
N ASP A 285 7.15 20.22 -20.44
CA ASP A 285 8.35 20.19 -19.61
C ASP A 285 8.93 18.76 -19.48
N VAL A 286 8.10 17.72 -19.67
CA VAL A 286 8.49 16.31 -19.61
C VAL A 286 7.71 15.49 -20.63
N LYS A 287 8.39 14.53 -21.25
CA LYS A 287 7.79 13.54 -22.15
C LYS A 287 8.06 12.13 -21.64
N VAL A 288 7.24 11.20 -22.07
CA VAL A 288 7.42 9.79 -21.71
C VAL A 288 8.75 9.23 -22.22
N GLU A 289 9.27 9.76 -23.34
CA GLU A 289 10.55 9.41 -23.91
C GLU A 289 11.72 9.80 -22.99
N ASP A 290 11.57 10.87 -22.18
CA ASP A 290 12.59 11.28 -21.20
C ASP A 290 12.71 10.22 -20.09
N LEU A 291 11.59 9.64 -19.65
CA LEU A 291 11.57 8.52 -18.72
C LEU A 291 12.17 7.26 -19.37
N ALA A 292 11.75 6.93 -20.59
CA ALA A 292 12.25 5.77 -21.32
C ALA A 292 13.77 5.78 -21.46
N ALA A 293 14.35 6.96 -21.73
CA ALA A 293 15.81 7.14 -21.89
C ALA A 293 16.61 6.91 -20.60
N LYS A 294 15.99 7.00 -19.43
CA LYS A 294 16.61 6.84 -18.11
C LYS A 294 16.53 5.39 -17.58
N ILE A 295 15.57 4.60 -18.07
CA ILE A 295 15.36 3.21 -17.64
C ILE A 295 16.55 2.34 -18.08
N ASN A 296 17.16 1.62 -17.13
CA ASN A 296 18.29 0.73 -17.40
C ASN A 296 17.85 -0.68 -17.80
N LYS A 297 16.83 -0.78 -18.62
CA LYS A 297 16.26 -2.03 -19.19
C LYS A 297 15.69 -1.74 -20.58
N PRO A 298 15.38 -2.76 -21.39
CA PRO A 298 14.66 -2.55 -22.62
C PRO A 298 13.34 -1.81 -22.36
N ALA A 299 13.26 -0.54 -22.80
CA ALA A 299 12.08 0.29 -22.64
C ALA A 299 11.56 0.77 -24.00
N LYS A 300 10.26 0.66 -24.22
CA LYS A 300 9.58 1.12 -25.45
C LYS A 300 8.35 1.94 -25.09
N VAL A 301 8.10 2.98 -25.87
CA VAL A 301 6.82 3.71 -25.78
C VAL A 301 5.79 3.00 -26.67
N VAL A 302 4.58 2.79 -26.14
CA VAL A 302 3.47 2.14 -26.82
C VAL A 302 2.23 3.02 -26.79
N THR A 303 1.33 2.79 -27.73
CA THR A 303 0.00 3.42 -27.76
C THR A 303 -1.08 2.35 -27.79
N VAL A 304 -2.31 2.72 -27.50
CA VAL A 304 -3.47 1.79 -27.56
C VAL A 304 -3.64 1.21 -28.96
N GLU A 305 -3.27 1.96 -30.01
CA GLU A 305 -3.35 1.54 -31.40
C GLU A 305 -2.17 0.63 -31.81
N ASN A 306 -1.08 0.64 -31.06
CA ASN A 306 0.11 -0.14 -31.36
C ASN A 306 0.68 -0.83 -30.11
N VAL A 307 0.07 -1.94 -29.75
CA VAL A 307 0.48 -2.83 -28.67
C VAL A 307 1.23 -4.07 -29.15
N SER A 308 1.46 -4.17 -30.47
CA SER A 308 2.12 -5.35 -31.06
C SER A 308 3.49 -5.70 -30.43
N PRO A 309 4.32 -4.75 -29.95
CA PRO A 309 5.58 -5.08 -29.28
C PRO A 309 5.43 -5.88 -27.99
N LEU A 310 4.23 -5.88 -27.37
CA LEU A 310 3.93 -6.70 -26.17
C LEU A 310 3.84 -8.18 -26.50
N LEU A 311 3.66 -8.56 -27.77
CA LEU A 311 3.57 -9.94 -28.22
C LEU A 311 4.94 -10.61 -28.39
N ASP A 312 6.03 -9.88 -28.22
CA ASP A 312 7.40 -10.37 -28.40
C ASP A 312 7.94 -11.19 -27.19
N HIS A 313 7.09 -11.43 -26.18
CA HIS A 313 7.46 -12.10 -24.92
C HIS A 313 6.78 -13.46 -24.77
N ASP A 314 7.56 -14.55 -24.70
CA ASP A 314 7.02 -15.91 -24.75
C ASP A 314 6.61 -16.50 -23.39
N ASN A 315 7.28 -16.15 -22.30
CA ASN A 315 7.05 -16.75 -20.98
C ASN A 315 6.89 -15.65 -19.90
N ALA A 316 6.13 -14.63 -20.23
CA ALA A 316 5.99 -13.42 -19.46
C ALA A 316 4.68 -13.35 -18.66
N ILE A 317 4.71 -12.50 -17.63
CA ILE A 317 3.53 -11.88 -17.03
C ILE A 317 3.60 -10.37 -17.29
N TYR A 318 2.45 -9.75 -17.40
CA TYR A 318 2.32 -8.30 -17.61
C TYR A 318 1.79 -7.66 -16.35
N VAL A 319 2.46 -6.59 -15.93
CA VAL A 319 2.16 -5.87 -14.67
C VAL A 319 1.95 -4.40 -14.96
#